data_dfdf02c2864b25b6fe5780f66c8fdb0a
#
_entry.id   dfdf02c2864b25b6fe5780f66c8fdb0a
#
_cell.length_a   1.000
_cell.length_b   1.000
_cell.length_c   1.000
_cell.angle_alpha   90.00
_cell.angle_beta   90.00
_cell.angle_gamma   90.00
#
_symmetry.space_group_name_H-M   'P 1'
#
loop_
_entity.id
_entity.type
_entity.pdbx_description
1 polymer ?
#
loop_
_entity_poly.entity_id
_entity_poly.type
_entity_poly.pdbx_seq_one_letter_code
_entity_poly.pdbx_strand_id
1 'polypeptide(L)'
;ATPLAPSPAGAERNKKNSDQDERPTPPTPPAEPQATGQQAALQFLEKLQEKIGRLADDFASGSINRQQFQQLYTHYQREIRTIETLIETDQGAGEWGDAFQEGESVLIRQQHAAKAKGYAIYENSSGMPITTLGKFEVDPALFVPMLSSFRSATAEIFGGGIQASAIEGGRWLCFVPGQFTTMMAIFSAEPAKKQLDFLEQLHQLFEKANRALLANSPVDAGELVFPHEHFLGKWKR
;
A
#
# COMPACT_ATOMS: atom_id res chain seq x y z
N ALA A 1 -21.70 48.35 48.32
CA ALA A 1 -21.54 49.74 48.59
C ALA A 1 -20.60 50.35 47.57
N THR A 2 -21.20 50.94 46.52
CA THR A 2 -20.64 52.03 45.70
C THR A 2 -20.47 53.28 46.59
N PRO A 3 -19.66 54.34 46.34
CA PRO A 3 -19.60 55.02 45.05
C PRO A 3 -18.32 55.83 44.68
N LEU A 4 -18.39 56.40 43.52
CA LEU A 4 -18.09 57.72 42.99
C LEU A 4 -16.71 58.05 42.40
N ALA A 5 -16.81 58.39 41.15
CA ALA A 5 -15.90 59.29 40.43
C ALA A 5 -15.97 60.75 40.99
N PRO A 6 -15.05 61.67 40.63
CA PRO A 6 -15.19 62.44 39.41
C PRO A 6 -13.87 62.84 38.67
N SER A 7 -14.05 63.18 37.40
CA SER A 7 -13.27 64.10 36.57
C SER A 7 -13.46 65.57 37.09
N PRO A 8 -12.69 66.65 36.68
CA PRO A 8 -12.32 67.01 35.31
C PRO A 8 -11.04 67.88 35.09
N ALA A 9 -10.75 68.08 33.83
CA ALA A 9 -10.28 69.32 33.16
C ALA A 9 -8.90 69.93 33.40
N GLY A 10 -8.31 70.30 32.30
CA GLY A 10 -7.33 71.39 32.22
C GLY A 10 -6.52 71.33 30.90
N ALA A 11 -6.94 72.17 29.96
CA ALA A 11 -6.31 72.46 28.71
C ALA A 11 -4.90 73.11 28.88
N GLU A 12 -4.00 72.92 27.91
CA GLU A 12 -3.45 74.03 27.06
C GLU A 12 -2.31 73.55 26.17
N ARG A 13 -2.51 73.79 24.93
CA ARG A 13 -1.59 74.15 23.82
C ARG A 13 -0.10 74.30 24.16
N ASN A 14 0.78 73.65 23.39
CA ASN A 14 1.79 74.42 22.67
C ASN A 14 2.24 73.71 21.38
N LYS A 15 2.39 74.53 20.35
CA LYS A 15 2.91 74.26 19.02
C LYS A 15 4.43 74.19 19.01
N LYS A 16 4.94 73.43 18.06
CA LYS A 16 6.17 73.53 17.21
C LYS A 16 7.13 72.38 17.43
N ASN A 17 7.50 71.65 16.51
CA ASN A 17 8.29 71.90 15.33
C ASN A 17 8.54 70.59 14.59
N SER A 18 8.41 70.61 13.32
CA SER A 18 8.99 69.76 12.31
C SER A 18 10.43 69.38 12.60
N ASP A 19 10.76 68.12 12.58
CA ASP A 19 11.99 67.67 11.95
C ASP A 19 11.74 66.20 11.45
N GLN A 20 11.91 66.10 10.16
CA GLN A 20 11.87 64.91 9.38
C GLN A 20 13.07 64.05 9.78
N ASP A 21 12.83 62.92 10.42
CA ASP A 21 13.82 61.83 10.51
C ASP A 21 13.37 60.74 9.51
N GLU A 22 13.74 60.96 8.26
CA GLU A 22 13.68 59.94 7.22
C GLU A 22 14.71 58.86 7.53
N ARG A 23 14.30 57.83 8.29
CA ARG A 23 15.06 56.58 8.33
C ARG A 23 14.92 55.92 6.95
N PRO A 24 16.03 55.56 6.29
CA PRO A 24 15.99 54.82 5.08
C PRO A 24 15.35 53.45 5.36
N THR A 25 14.22 53.17 4.69
CA THR A 25 13.64 51.83 4.65
C THR A 25 14.70 50.86 4.12
N PRO A 26 14.95 49.73 4.79
CA PRO A 26 15.86 48.73 4.27
C PRO A 26 15.35 48.27 2.89
N PRO A 27 16.26 48.02 1.93
CA PRO A 27 15.86 47.56 0.62
C PRO A 27 15.08 46.25 0.76
N THR A 28 13.86 46.25 0.21
CA THR A 28 13.06 45.03 0.05
C THR A 28 13.92 43.99 -0.65
N PRO A 29 14.10 42.78 -0.08
CA PRO A 29 14.86 41.77 -0.77
C PRO A 29 14.22 41.55 -2.15
N PRO A 30 15.02 41.33 -3.20
CA PRO A 30 14.49 41.07 -4.53
C PRO A 30 13.52 39.85 -4.40
N ALA A 31 12.28 40.04 -4.87
CA ALA A 31 11.31 38.98 -4.97
C ALA A 31 11.96 37.86 -5.78
N GLU A 32 12.10 36.70 -5.16
CA GLU A 32 12.48 35.47 -5.88
C GLU A 32 11.58 35.38 -7.11
N PRO A 33 12.11 35.05 -8.29
CA PRO A 33 11.30 34.95 -9.49
C PRO A 33 10.25 33.83 -9.21
N GLN A 34 9.02 34.24 -8.96
CA GLN A 34 7.88 33.31 -8.91
C GLN A 34 7.87 32.60 -10.25
N ALA A 35 8.19 31.31 -10.24
CA ALA A 35 8.11 30.48 -11.43
C ALA A 35 6.75 30.73 -12.06
N THR A 36 6.73 31.15 -13.34
CA THR A 36 5.46 31.38 -14.05
C THR A 36 4.63 30.11 -13.91
N GLY A 37 3.30 30.24 -13.77
CA GLY A 37 2.41 29.08 -13.55
C GLY A 37 2.67 27.96 -14.55
N GLN A 38 3.06 28.31 -15.79
CA GLN A 38 3.44 27.36 -16.82
C GLN A 38 4.71 26.57 -16.47
N GLN A 39 5.73 27.17 -15.85
CA GLN A 39 6.93 26.46 -15.42
C GLN A 39 6.62 25.51 -14.27
N ALA A 40 5.76 25.89 -13.33
CA ALA A 40 5.30 25.02 -12.26
C ALA A 40 4.54 23.83 -12.81
N ALA A 41 3.67 24.02 -13.81
CA ALA A 41 2.93 22.95 -14.47
C ALA A 41 3.86 21.97 -15.19
N LEU A 42 4.87 22.44 -15.90
CA LEU A 42 5.86 21.60 -16.58
C LEU A 42 6.66 20.76 -15.57
N GLN A 43 7.11 21.35 -14.46
CA GLN A 43 7.79 20.63 -13.38
C GLN A 43 6.88 19.56 -12.75
N PHE A 44 5.59 19.82 -12.68
CA PHE A 44 4.63 18.85 -12.14
C PHE A 44 4.40 17.68 -13.11
N LEU A 45 4.31 17.96 -14.42
CA LEU A 45 4.25 16.89 -15.45
C LEU A 45 5.49 16.00 -15.39
N GLU A 46 6.68 16.57 -15.24
CA GLU A 46 7.92 15.80 -15.08
C GLU A 46 7.86 14.88 -13.86
N LYS A 47 7.42 15.40 -12.70
CA LYS A 47 7.22 14.59 -11.49
C LYS A 47 6.20 13.45 -11.68
N LEU A 48 5.12 13.70 -12.42
CA LEU A 48 4.13 12.65 -12.72
C LEU A 48 4.71 11.56 -13.65
N GLN A 49 5.51 11.96 -14.63
CA GLN A 49 6.20 11.00 -15.49
C GLN A 49 7.19 10.13 -14.69
N GLU A 50 7.95 10.74 -13.76
CA GLU A 50 8.79 9.97 -12.83
C GLU A 50 7.98 9.01 -11.96
N LYS A 51 6.81 9.45 -11.44
CA LYS A 51 5.91 8.59 -10.63
C LYS A 51 5.42 7.39 -11.45
N ILE A 52 5.09 7.60 -12.74
CA ILE A 52 4.69 6.51 -13.66
C ILE A 52 5.87 5.57 -13.90
N GLY A 53 7.08 6.09 -14.09
CA GLY A 53 8.28 5.26 -14.20
C GLY A 53 8.49 4.37 -12.97
N ARG A 54 8.47 4.96 -11.78
CA ARG A 54 8.57 4.21 -10.51
C ARG A 54 7.43 3.20 -10.33
N LEU A 55 6.21 3.54 -10.78
CA LEU A 55 5.08 2.62 -10.73
C LEU A 55 5.31 1.39 -11.61
N ALA A 56 5.91 1.58 -12.79
CA ALA A 56 6.28 0.48 -13.68
C ALA A 56 7.35 -0.42 -13.05
N ASP A 57 8.37 0.19 -12.39
CA ASP A 57 9.40 -0.55 -11.66
C ASP A 57 8.83 -1.33 -10.47
N ASP A 58 7.92 -0.72 -9.70
CA ASP A 58 7.22 -1.37 -8.59
C ASP A 58 6.43 -2.59 -9.07
N PHE A 59 5.79 -2.49 -10.23
CA PHE A 59 5.06 -3.60 -10.81
C PHE A 59 6.00 -4.68 -11.37
N ALA A 60 7.01 -4.30 -12.12
CA ALA A 60 8.00 -5.20 -12.68
C ALA A 60 8.77 -5.97 -11.58
N SER A 61 9.09 -5.31 -10.46
CA SER A 61 9.70 -5.95 -9.30
C SER A 61 8.72 -6.77 -8.45
N GLY A 62 7.43 -6.74 -8.77
CA GLY A 62 6.38 -7.45 -8.02
C GLY A 62 6.07 -6.86 -6.65
N SER A 63 6.38 -5.58 -6.42
CA SER A 63 6.07 -4.87 -5.16
C SER A 63 4.59 -4.53 -5.03
N ILE A 64 3.91 -4.38 -6.16
CA ILE A 64 2.48 -4.09 -6.26
C ILE A 64 1.81 -5.11 -7.16
N ASN A 65 0.51 -5.31 -6.97
CA ASN A 65 -0.31 -6.18 -7.82
C ASN A 65 -0.84 -5.43 -9.06
N ARG A 66 -1.44 -6.18 -9.98
CA ARG A 66 -2.00 -5.64 -11.23
C ARG A 66 -3.06 -4.58 -10.98
N GLN A 67 -3.94 -4.78 -10.01
CA GLN A 67 -5.02 -3.85 -9.70
C GLN A 67 -4.47 -2.54 -9.15
N GLN A 68 -3.48 -2.59 -8.24
CA GLN A 68 -2.79 -1.40 -7.75
C GLN A 68 -2.14 -0.62 -8.90
N PHE A 69 -1.43 -1.33 -9.80
CA PHE A 69 -0.82 -0.71 -10.97
C PHE A 69 -1.86 0.00 -11.84
N GLN A 70 -2.95 -0.67 -12.20
CA GLN A 70 -3.99 -0.11 -13.08
C GLN A 70 -4.65 1.13 -12.46
N GLN A 71 -4.99 1.08 -11.18
CA GLN A 71 -5.65 2.20 -10.49
C GLN A 71 -4.72 3.41 -10.37
N LEU A 72 -3.47 3.21 -9.99
CA LEU A 72 -2.47 4.27 -9.89
C LEU A 72 -2.13 4.86 -11.26
N TYR A 73 -1.97 4.02 -12.28
CA TYR A 73 -1.72 4.47 -13.64
C TYR A 73 -2.87 5.34 -14.18
N THR A 74 -4.11 4.89 -13.99
CA THR A 74 -5.30 5.64 -14.39
C THR A 74 -5.40 6.97 -13.63
N HIS A 75 -5.07 6.99 -12.34
CA HIS A 75 -5.03 8.19 -11.53
C HIS A 75 -4.00 9.19 -12.07
N TYR A 76 -2.75 8.79 -12.28
CA TYR A 76 -1.71 9.67 -12.82
C TYR A 76 -1.99 10.15 -14.24
N GLN A 77 -2.56 9.30 -15.10
CA GLN A 77 -2.98 9.71 -16.44
C GLN A 77 -4.09 10.76 -16.41
N ARG A 78 -5.01 10.69 -15.46
CA ARG A 78 -6.05 11.70 -15.27
C ARG A 78 -5.44 13.03 -14.81
N GLU A 79 -4.50 12.99 -13.85
CA GLU A 79 -3.78 14.16 -13.40
C GLU A 79 -3.03 14.86 -14.55
N ILE A 80 -2.30 14.08 -15.37
CA ILE A 80 -1.59 14.60 -16.55
C ILE A 80 -2.55 15.34 -17.49
N ARG A 81 -3.67 14.72 -17.87
CA ARG A 81 -4.66 15.35 -18.77
C ARG A 81 -5.23 16.63 -18.19
N THR A 82 -5.48 16.67 -16.89
CA THR A 82 -5.98 17.88 -16.23
C THR A 82 -4.97 19.01 -16.35
N ILE A 83 -3.68 18.73 -16.13
CA ILE A 83 -2.62 19.74 -16.24
C ILE A 83 -2.45 20.20 -17.69
N GLU A 84 -2.42 19.28 -18.65
CA GLU A 84 -2.32 19.59 -20.08
C GLU A 84 -3.47 20.53 -20.51
N THR A 85 -4.70 20.23 -20.11
CA THR A 85 -5.88 21.06 -20.41
C THR A 85 -5.75 22.46 -19.79
N LEU A 86 -5.23 22.56 -18.55
CA LEU A 86 -5.04 23.83 -17.88
C LEU A 86 -3.94 24.67 -18.55
N ILE A 87 -2.87 24.05 -19.02
CA ILE A 87 -1.82 24.73 -19.80
C ILE A 87 -2.39 25.28 -21.10
N GLU A 88 -3.22 24.48 -21.83
CA GLU A 88 -3.82 24.90 -23.09
C GLU A 88 -4.83 26.04 -22.93
N THR A 89 -5.54 26.09 -21.81
CA THR A 89 -6.60 27.09 -21.57
C THR A 89 -6.09 28.39 -20.96
N ASP A 90 -4.78 28.48 -20.65
CA ASP A 90 -4.14 29.66 -20.01
C ASP A 90 -4.88 30.13 -18.74
N GLN A 91 -5.66 29.25 -18.12
CA GLN A 91 -6.43 29.53 -16.92
C GLN A 91 -5.57 29.34 -15.66
N GLY A 92 -5.07 30.43 -15.12
CA GLY A 92 -4.80 30.58 -13.70
C GLY A 92 -3.54 29.92 -13.13
N ALA A 93 -2.48 30.69 -13.07
CA ALA A 93 -1.22 30.36 -12.38
C ALA A 93 -1.33 30.23 -10.84
N GLY A 94 -2.53 30.28 -10.27
CA GLY A 94 -2.72 30.38 -8.81
C GLY A 94 -3.24 29.15 -8.08
N GLU A 95 -3.84 28.18 -8.76
CA GLU A 95 -4.56 27.08 -8.07
C GLU A 95 -3.90 25.70 -8.19
N TRP A 96 -2.67 25.62 -8.65
CA TRP A 96 -1.99 24.35 -8.93
C TRP A 96 -1.62 23.52 -7.68
N GLY A 97 -1.47 24.19 -6.52
CA GLY A 97 -0.96 23.56 -5.31
C GLY A 97 -1.96 22.66 -4.58
N ASP A 98 -3.25 22.96 -4.66
CA ASP A 98 -4.28 22.27 -3.87
C ASP A 98 -4.99 21.15 -4.62
N ALA A 99 -4.86 21.08 -5.94
CA ALA A 99 -5.56 20.11 -6.78
C ALA A 99 -4.93 18.70 -6.75
N PHE A 100 -3.67 18.56 -6.35
CA PHE A 100 -2.93 17.29 -6.46
C PHE A 100 -2.56 16.75 -5.09
N GLN A 101 -3.47 15.99 -4.51
CA GLN A 101 -3.27 15.37 -3.20
C GLN A 101 -2.39 14.12 -3.33
N GLU A 102 -1.16 14.23 -2.87
CA GLU A 102 -0.24 13.09 -2.72
C GLU A 102 -0.84 11.95 -1.89
N GLY A 103 -1.79 12.27 -1.02
CA GLY A 103 -2.56 11.33 -0.21
C GLY A 103 -3.42 10.34 -1.00
N GLU A 104 -3.92 10.72 -2.19
CA GLU A 104 -4.79 9.84 -2.97
C GLU A 104 -4.05 8.61 -3.51
N SER A 105 -2.82 8.78 -3.98
CA SER A 105 -1.99 7.67 -4.46
C SER A 105 -1.65 6.67 -3.35
N VAL A 106 -1.43 7.16 -2.12
CA VAL A 106 -1.22 6.30 -0.94
C VAL A 106 -2.48 5.54 -0.59
N LEU A 107 -3.63 6.20 -0.64
CA LEU A 107 -4.93 5.58 -0.37
C LEU A 107 -5.24 4.48 -1.39
N ILE A 108 -5.03 4.75 -2.69
CA ILE A 108 -5.20 3.75 -3.76
C ILE A 108 -4.30 2.54 -3.52
N ARG A 109 -3.01 2.74 -3.18
CA ARG A 109 -2.10 1.65 -2.85
C ARG A 109 -2.60 0.78 -1.70
N GLN A 110 -3.15 1.38 -0.66
CA GLN A 110 -3.66 0.68 0.52
C GLN A 110 -4.99 -0.04 0.25
N GLN A 111 -5.90 0.58 -0.48
CA GLN A 111 -7.22 0.02 -0.80
C GLN A 111 -7.12 -1.23 -1.68
N HIS A 112 -6.21 -1.22 -2.65
CA HIS A 112 -6.05 -2.31 -3.60
C HIS A 112 -4.93 -3.29 -3.23
N ALA A 113 -4.30 -3.13 -2.07
CA ALA A 113 -3.33 -4.09 -1.56
C ALA A 113 -4.01 -5.41 -1.20
N ALA A 114 -3.49 -6.52 -1.71
CA ALA A 114 -3.94 -7.83 -1.31
C ALA A 114 -3.57 -8.10 0.16
N LYS A 115 -4.55 -8.56 0.94
CA LYS A 115 -4.37 -8.90 2.36
C LYS A 115 -4.61 -10.38 2.54
N ALA A 116 -3.67 -11.08 3.13
CA ALA A 116 -3.86 -12.47 3.53
C ALA A 116 -4.99 -12.54 4.57
N LYS A 117 -5.98 -13.38 4.31
CA LYS A 117 -7.16 -13.59 5.18
C LYS A 117 -6.98 -14.80 6.08
N GLY A 118 -6.35 -15.82 5.56
CA GLY A 118 -6.08 -17.05 6.27
C GLY A 118 -5.30 -18.01 5.41
N TYR A 119 -4.81 -19.06 6.03
CA TYR A 119 -4.17 -20.18 5.35
C TYR A 119 -4.44 -21.50 6.06
N ALA A 120 -4.29 -22.58 5.33
CA ALA A 120 -4.38 -23.93 5.81
C ALA A 120 -3.19 -24.72 5.29
N ILE A 121 -2.69 -25.65 6.09
CA ILE A 121 -1.58 -26.55 5.74
C ILE A 121 -2.13 -27.98 5.72
N TYR A 122 -1.85 -28.68 4.63
CA TYR A 122 -2.29 -30.05 4.41
C TYR A 122 -1.09 -30.98 4.28
N GLU A 123 -1.18 -32.16 4.86
CA GLU A 123 -0.19 -33.22 4.69
C GLU A 123 -0.28 -33.79 3.26
N ASN A 124 0.85 -33.91 2.57
CA ASN A 124 0.87 -34.40 1.18
C ASN A 124 0.53 -35.91 1.07
N SER A 125 0.91 -36.71 2.07
CA SER A 125 0.70 -38.16 2.06
C SER A 125 -0.76 -38.53 2.19
N SER A 126 -1.45 -37.95 3.17
CA SER A 126 -2.85 -38.28 3.51
C SER A 126 -3.87 -37.32 2.90
N GLY A 127 -3.44 -36.08 2.55
CA GLY A 127 -4.34 -34.98 2.18
C GLY A 127 -5.14 -34.42 3.35
N MET A 128 -4.79 -34.78 4.58
CA MET A 128 -5.47 -34.31 5.78
C MET A 128 -4.99 -32.90 6.17
N PRO A 129 -5.90 -32.05 6.70
CA PRO A 129 -5.49 -30.75 7.21
C PRO A 129 -4.67 -30.91 8.50
N ILE A 130 -3.50 -30.26 8.55
CA ILE A 130 -2.67 -30.18 9.74
C ILE A 130 -3.14 -29.02 10.61
N THR A 131 -3.31 -27.83 10.00
CA THR A 131 -3.74 -26.64 10.73
C THR A 131 -4.44 -25.66 9.80
N THR A 132 -5.29 -24.83 10.41
CA THR A 132 -5.93 -23.69 9.74
C THR A 132 -5.75 -22.45 10.62
N LEU A 133 -5.30 -21.38 10.03
CA LEU A 133 -5.01 -20.12 10.72
C LEU A 133 -5.74 -18.94 10.02
N GLY A 134 -6.33 -18.06 10.82
CA GLY A 134 -7.11 -16.94 10.31
C GLY A 134 -8.47 -17.34 9.73
N LYS A 135 -9.01 -16.52 8.82
CA LYS A 135 -10.29 -16.78 8.14
C LYS A 135 -10.04 -17.53 6.85
N PHE A 136 -10.04 -18.85 6.95
CA PHE A 136 -9.94 -19.73 5.80
C PHE A 136 -11.34 -20.27 5.46
N GLU A 137 -12.15 -19.41 4.84
CA GLU A 137 -13.53 -19.72 4.46
C GLU A 137 -13.55 -20.11 2.97
N VAL A 138 -13.28 -21.37 2.67
CA VAL A 138 -13.45 -21.97 1.34
C VAL A 138 -14.33 -23.18 1.47
N ASP A 139 -15.30 -23.32 0.57
CA ASP A 139 -16.12 -24.53 0.52
C ASP A 139 -15.23 -25.74 0.23
N PRO A 140 -15.22 -26.77 1.12
CA PRO A 140 -14.45 -27.99 0.89
C PRO A 140 -14.76 -28.65 -0.47
N ALA A 141 -16.00 -28.54 -0.96
CA ALA A 141 -16.40 -29.09 -2.24
C ALA A 141 -15.67 -28.44 -3.42
N LEU A 142 -15.25 -27.19 -3.28
CA LEU A 142 -14.47 -26.47 -4.30
C LEU A 142 -12.98 -26.76 -4.19
N PHE A 143 -12.40 -26.72 -2.99
CA PHE A 143 -10.95 -26.76 -2.87
C PHE A 143 -10.36 -28.19 -2.89
N VAL A 144 -11.09 -29.21 -2.41
CA VAL A 144 -10.58 -30.59 -2.41
C VAL A 144 -10.23 -31.10 -3.82
N PRO A 145 -11.08 -30.91 -4.84
CA PRO A 145 -10.71 -31.21 -6.23
C PRO A 145 -9.54 -30.38 -6.74
N MET A 146 -9.48 -29.07 -6.38
CA MET A 146 -8.38 -28.20 -6.77
C MET A 146 -7.06 -28.64 -6.14
N LEU A 147 -7.05 -29.00 -4.85
CA LEU A 147 -5.88 -29.51 -4.17
C LEU A 147 -5.39 -30.82 -4.79
N SER A 148 -6.31 -31.73 -5.12
CA SER A 148 -5.98 -33.00 -5.79
C SER A 148 -5.37 -32.76 -7.16
N SER A 149 -5.97 -31.88 -7.98
CA SER A 149 -5.46 -31.52 -9.30
C SER A 149 -4.10 -30.83 -9.21
N PHE A 150 -3.92 -29.94 -8.24
CA PHE A 150 -2.65 -29.27 -7.99
C PHE A 150 -1.55 -30.27 -7.60
N ARG A 151 -1.83 -31.20 -6.70
CA ARG A 151 -0.88 -32.24 -6.30
C ARG A 151 -0.48 -33.15 -7.46
N SER A 152 -1.41 -33.53 -8.31
CA SER A 152 -1.11 -34.31 -9.51
C SER A 152 -0.20 -33.54 -10.48
N ALA A 153 -0.51 -32.26 -10.73
CA ALA A 153 0.29 -31.40 -11.59
C ALA A 153 1.71 -31.15 -11.03
N THR A 154 1.85 -30.94 -9.72
CA THR A 154 3.17 -30.71 -9.08
C THR A 154 4.00 -32.01 -8.99
N ALA A 155 3.38 -33.18 -8.95
CA ALA A 155 4.09 -34.46 -9.01
C ALA A 155 4.69 -34.72 -10.39
N GLU A 156 4.07 -34.22 -11.46
CA GLU A 156 4.55 -34.38 -12.83
C GLU A 156 5.60 -33.32 -13.22
N ILE A 157 5.55 -32.14 -12.59
CA ILE A 157 6.43 -31.02 -12.87
C ILE A 157 7.43 -30.87 -11.72
N PHE A 158 8.62 -31.37 -11.87
CA PHE A 158 9.74 -31.15 -10.94
C PHE A 158 9.96 -29.63 -10.81
N GLY A 159 9.59 -29.04 -9.68
CA GLY A 159 9.73 -27.63 -9.39
C GLY A 159 8.46 -26.79 -9.60
N GLY A 160 7.29 -27.37 -9.42
CA GLY A 160 6.00 -26.67 -9.44
C GLY A 160 6.02 -25.46 -8.48
N GLY A 161 6.03 -24.25 -9.04
CA GLY A 161 5.98 -23.01 -8.28
C GLY A 161 4.58 -22.76 -7.70
N ILE A 162 4.45 -21.65 -6.98
CA ILE A 162 3.16 -21.21 -6.43
C ILE A 162 2.14 -21.04 -7.56
N GLN A 163 0.96 -21.61 -7.37
CA GLN A 163 -0.20 -21.35 -8.21
C GLN A 163 -1.19 -20.46 -7.48
N ALA A 164 -1.70 -19.45 -8.20
CA ALA A 164 -2.70 -18.54 -7.68
C ALA A 164 -3.89 -18.45 -8.65
N SER A 165 -5.09 -18.57 -8.12
CA SER A 165 -6.34 -18.55 -8.88
C SER A 165 -7.36 -17.64 -8.23
N ALA A 166 -8.08 -16.87 -9.06
CA ALA A 166 -9.23 -16.11 -8.59
C ALA A 166 -10.35 -17.05 -8.17
N ILE A 167 -11.00 -16.74 -7.05
CA ILE A 167 -12.18 -17.41 -6.54
C ILE A 167 -13.31 -16.41 -6.34
N GLU A 168 -14.50 -16.89 -5.99
CA GLU A 168 -15.68 -16.05 -5.79
C GLU A 168 -15.44 -14.87 -4.84
N GLY A 169 -16.09 -13.75 -5.12
CA GLY A 169 -15.98 -12.52 -4.33
C GLY A 169 -14.69 -11.74 -4.54
N GLY A 170 -13.99 -11.94 -5.66
CA GLY A 170 -12.74 -11.23 -5.97
C GLY A 170 -11.54 -11.66 -5.10
N ARG A 171 -11.70 -12.74 -4.33
CA ARG A 171 -10.65 -13.35 -3.53
C ARG A 171 -9.71 -14.19 -4.41
N TRP A 172 -8.55 -14.47 -3.88
CA TRP A 172 -7.55 -15.31 -4.55
C TRP A 172 -7.12 -16.44 -3.63
N LEU A 173 -7.02 -17.62 -4.20
CA LEU A 173 -6.52 -18.83 -3.55
C LEU A 173 -5.16 -19.16 -4.13
N CYS A 174 -4.17 -19.28 -3.25
CA CYS A 174 -2.79 -19.60 -3.59
C CYS A 174 -2.42 -20.97 -3.03
N PHE A 175 -1.76 -21.79 -3.83
CA PHE A 175 -1.20 -23.08 -3.45
C PHE A 175 0.32 -22.97 -3.41
N VAL A 176 0.91 -23.30 -2.29
CA VAL A 176 2.36 -23.31 -2.08
C VAL A 176 2.81 -24.72 -1.81
N PRO A 177 3.43 -25.40 -2.79
CA PRO A 177 3.88 -26.76 -2.61
C PRO A 177 5.12 -26.83 -1.72
N GLY A 178 5.17 -27.85 -0.90
CA GLY A 178 6.34 -28.24 -0.14
C GLY A 178 6.64 -29.74 -0.32
N GLN A 179 7.71 -30.19 0.31
CA GLN A 179 8.12 -31.61 0.26
C GLN A 179 7.13 -32.53 0.99
N PHE A 180 6.71 -32.13 2.17
CA PHE A 180 5.84 -32.93 3.05
C PHE A 180 4.42 -32.40 3.09
N THR A 181 4.24 -31.11 2.82
CA THR A 181 2.99 -30.40 3.01
C THR A 181 2.68 -29.47 1.84
N THR A 182 1.40 -29.12 1.70
CA THR A 182 0.96 -28.06 0.80
C THR A 182 0.26 -27.00 1.63
N MET A 183 0.73 -25.76 1.54
CA MET A 183 0.06 -24.61 2.15
C MET A 183 -0.89 -23.98 1.14
N MET A 184 -2.09 -23.64 1.60
CA MET A 184 -3.09 -22.88 0.88
C MET A 184 -3.29 -21.53 1.58
N ALA A 185 -3.28 -20.44 0.83
CA ALA A 185 -3.50 -19.10 1.38
C ALA A 185 -4.61 -18.38 0.63
N ILE A 186 -5.46 -17.66 1.36
CA ILE A 186 -6.53 -16.85 0.80
C ILE A 186 -6.16 -15.37 0.93
N PHE A 187 -6.25 -14.64 -0.18
CA PHE A 187 -6.09 -13.20 -0.24
C PHE A 187 -7.39 -12.48 -0.57
N SER A 188 -7.49 -11.21 -0.14
CA SER A 188 -8.62 -10.34 -0.44
C SER A 188 -8.68 -9.86 -1.88
N ALA A 189 -7.56 -9.91 -2.61
CA ALA A 189 -7.37 -9.51 -3.99
C ALA A 189 -6.17 -10.29 -4.59
N GLU A 190 -5.84 -10.06 -5.87
CA GLU A 190 -4.65 -10.64 -6.50
C GLU A 190 -3.38 -10.29 -5.69
N PRO A 191 -2.63 -11.27 -5.18
CA PRO A 191 -1.40 -10.99 -4.46
C PRO A 191 -0.31 -10.49 -5.40
N ALA A 192 0.53 -9.59 -4.93
CA ALA A 192 1.73 -9.17 -5.63
C ALA A 192 2.78 -10.29 -5.63
N LYS A 193 3.66 -10.29 -6.62
CA LYS A 193 4.69 -11.34 -6.74
C LYS A 193 5.53 -11.49 -5.47
N LYS A 194 5.98 -10.40 -4.87
CA LYS A 194 6.73 -10.44 -3.60
C LYS A 194 5.96 -11.07 -2.45
N GLN A 195 4.64 -10.96 -2.43
CA GLN A 195 3.81 -11.63 -1.43
C GLN A 195 3.80 -13.15 -1.64
N LEU A 196 3.78 -13.60 -2.90
CA LEU A 196 3.89 -15.02 -3.23
C LEU A 196 5.28 -15.57 -2.90
N ASP A 197 6.33 -14.87 -3.30
CA ASP A 197 7.72 -15.24 -2.99
C ASP A 197 7.93 -15.35 -1.46
N PHE A 198 7.33 -14.43 -0.69
CA PHE A 198 7.38 -14.47 0.76
C PHE A 198 6.63 -15.69 1.36
N LEU A 199 5.46 -16.03 0.81
CA LEU A 199 4.73 -17.24 1.24
C LEU A 199 5.54 -18.51 0.99
N GLU A 200 6.20 -18.60 -0.15
CA GLU A 200 7.05 -19.73 -0.48
C GLU A 200 8.20 -19.89 0.54
N GLN A 201 8.91 -18.79 0.80
CA GLN A 201 9.97 -18.79 1.80
C GLN A 201 9.46 -19.17 3.19
N LEU A 202 8.31 -18.66 3.58
CA LEU A 202 7.69 -18.95 4.86
C LEU A 202 7.34 -20.44 4.98
N HIS A 203 6.79 -21.03 3.91
CA HIS A 203 6.45 -22.45 3.89
C HIS A 203 7.69 -23.35 3.92
N GLN A 204 8.74 -22.98 3.18
CA GLN A 204 10.04 -23.67 3.25
C GLN A 204 10.65 -23.61 4.66
N LEU A 205 10.55 -22.47 5.35
CA LEU A 205 11.00 -22.35 6.75
C LEU A 205 10.19 -23.24 7.68
N PHE A 206 8.88 -23.31 7.48
CA PHE A 206 8.02 -24.21 8.24
C PHE A 206 8.45 -25.67 8.06
N GLU A 207 8.60 -26.17 6.84
CA GLU A 207 9.04 -27.53 6.59
C GLU A 207 10.43 -27.83 7.13
N LYS A 208 11.36 -26.88 7.02
CA LYS A 208 12.70 -27.01 7.56
C LYS A 208 12.70 -27.11 9.08
N ALA A 209 11.90 -26.28 9.77
CA ALA A 209 11.79 -26.28 11.23
C ALA A 209 11.17 -27.59 11.77
N ASN A 210 10.25 -28.18 11.01
CA ASN A 210 9.47 -29.35 11.43
C ASN A 210 9.87 -30.65 10.72
N ARG A 211 10.98 -30.68 10.02
CA ARG A 211 11.34 -31.79 9.11
C ARG A 211 11.28 -33.17 9.76
N ALA A 212 11.77 -33.30 10.99
CA ALA A 212 11.78 -34.57 11.70
C ALA A 212 10.36 -35.07 12.05
N LEU A 213 9.48 -34.14 12.39
CA LEU A 213 8.09 -34.44 12.73
C LEU A 213 7.25 -34.75 11.48
N LEU A 214 7.46 -33.96 10.41
CA LEU A 214 6.73 -34.11 9.14
C LEU A 214 7.11 -35.39 8.38
N ALA A 215 8.28 -35.97 8.64
CA ALA A 215 8.69 -37.24 8.05
C ALA A 215 7.96 -38.45 8.64
N ASN A 216 7.32 -38.29 9.80
CA ASN A 216 6.60 -39.33 10.51
C ASN A 216 5.09 -39.09 10.39
N SER A 217 4.36 -40.00 9.74
CA SER A 217 2.90 -39.92 9.63
C SER A 217 2.26 -40.88 10.65
N PRO A 218 1.15 -40.52 11.32
CA PRO A 218 0.43 -39.23 11.22
C PRO A 218 1.12 -38.09 11.94
N VAL A 219 1.01 -36.89 11.38
CA VAL A 219 1.63 -35.67 11.93
C VAL A 219 0.79 -35.12 13.08
N ASP A 220 1.40 -34.94 14.26
CA ASP A 220 0.76 -34.23 15.38
C ASP A 220 0.97 -32.72 15.24
N ALA A 221 -0.12 -32.00 14.95
CA ALA A 221 -0.11 -30.56 14.80
C ALA A 221 0.30 -29.82 16.09
N GLY A 222 0.13 -30.44 17.27
CA GLY A 222 0.45 -29.86 18.57
C GLY A 222 1.96 -29.71 18.82
N GLU A 223 2.77 -30.53 18.16
CA GLU A 223 4.23 -30.53 18.29
C GLU A 223 4.92 -29.61 17.26
N LEU A 224 4.18 -29.14 16.23
CA LEU A 224 4.75 -28.36 15.15
C LEU A 224 4.97 -26.90 15.54
N VAL A 225 6.07 -26.32 15.05
CA VAL A 225 6.37 -24.89 15.14
C VAL A 225 5.85 -24.19 13.90
N PHE A 226 5.05 -23.15 14.09
CA PHE A 226 4.45 -22.38 13.01
C PHE A 226 5.09 -20.99 12.86
N PRO A 227 6.12 -20.79 12.01
CA PRO A 227 6.71 -19.49 11.76
C PRO A 227 5.69 -18.46 11.24
N HIS A 228 4.62 -18.95 10.62
CA HIS A 228 3.51 -18.16 10.08
C HIS A 228 2.83 -17.28 11.14
N GLU A 229 2.71 -17.75 12.39
CA GLU A 229 2.10 -16.99 13.48
C GLU A 229 2.85 -15.70 13.79
N HIS A 230 4.15 -15.69 13.58
CA HIS A 230 5.00 -14.52 13.82
C HIS A 230 4.78 -13.42 12.79
N PHE A 231 4.53 -13.80 11.53
CA PHE A 231 4.43 -12.88 10.39
C PHE A 231 3.02 -12.36 10.11
N LEU A 232 1.99 -13.09 10.50
CA LEU A 232 0.60 -12.66 10.33
C LEU A 232 0.14 -11.65 11.39
N GLY A 233 1.04 -11.21 12.26
CA GLY A 233 0.82 -10.19 13.27
C GLY A 233 -0.52 -10.34 13.98
N LYS A 234 -0.54 -10.95 15.16
CA LYS A 234 -1.69 -11.00 16.10
C LYS A 234 -3.02 -11.51 15.50
N TRP A 235 -3.00 -12.57 14.76
CA TRP A 235 -4.20 -13.36 14.55
C TRP A 235 -4.50 -14.08 15.88
N LYS A 236 -5.35 -13.47 16.69
CA LYS A 236 -5.87 -14.14 17.88
C LYS A 236 -6.62 -15.38 17.41
N ARG A 237 -6.22 -16.52 17.94
CA ARG A 237 -6.98 -17.79 17.88
C ARG A 237 -8.40 -17.59 18.37
#